data_c01bf9b3f367c5d7e1dcb14f15dd0f51
#
_entry.id   c01bf9b3f367c5d7e1dcb14f15dd0f51
#
_cell.length_a   1.000
_cell.length_b   1.000
_cell.length_c   1.000
_cell.angle_alpha   90.00
_cell.angle_beta   90.00
_cell.angle_gamma   90.00
#
_symmetry.space_group_name_H-M   'P 1'
#
loop_
_entity.id
_entity.type
_entity.pdbx_description
1 polymer ?
#
loop_
_entity_poly.entity_id
_entity_poly.type
_entity_poly.pdbx_seq_one_letter_code
_entity_poly.pdbx_strand_id
1 'polypeptide(L)'
;MMHRLCLLGTLLALLISSPTSAADTPGYKQKHAEMLYTVVLVRPSNGSGSGTVIWSEPDRAGEYHSLILTNHHVVRQAIKIEAAWDPKLGKKVDREKRNLVRAEWHVYNDYSHMVGSKSSRAEIVAYDAKLDLALLRLIDRERRVTPVAYFLPEDEPIYMFDEVTAVGAGLGEPPFATQGNLAFMDKIIEGENYFLSSAPIIFGNSGGALFRYSPERKRYELIGVPSKVSAAGWQAVSHMTWSIPIDTVRDFLRGNCYHPVVKEPLDRELCASWGELKASGK
;
A
#
# COMPACT_ATOMS: atom_id res chain seq x y z
N MET A 1 -33.20 -51.93 -65.46
CA MET A 1 -32.43 -52.06 -64.27
C MET A 1 -31.73 -50.73 -64.00
N MET A 2 -32.29 -49.87 -63.17
CA MET A 2 -31.75 -48.53 -62.83
C MET A 2 -31.12 -48.57 -61.45
N HIS A 3 -29.83 -48.34 -61.39
CA HIS A 3 -29.10 -48.18 -60.11
C HIS A 3 -29.24 -46.75 -59.65
N ARG A 4 -29.91 -46.55 -58.50
CA ARG A 4 -29.93 -45.27 -57.76
C ARG A 4 -28.67 -45.15 -56.91
N LEU A 5 -27.87 -44.19 -57.23
CA LEU A 5 -26.71 -43.80 -56.42
C LEU A 5 -27.18 -42.82 -55.33
N CYS A 6 -27.09 -43.23 -54.05
CA CYS A 6 -27.33 -42.34 -52.91
C CYS A 6 -26.01 -41.61 -52.60
N LEU A 7 -25.98 -40.30 -52.81
CA LEU A 7 -24.93 -39.43 -52.32
C LEU A 7 -25.26 -39.06 -50.87
N LEU A 8 -24.46 -39.57 -49.90
CA LEU A 8 -24.40 -39.07 -48.53
C LEU A 8 -23.55 -37.79 -48.52
N GLY A 9 -24.19 -36.66 -48.37
CA GLY A 9 -23.50 -35.39 -48.12
C GLY A 9 -23.13 -35.30 -46.63
N THR A 10 -21.87 -35.43 -46.29
CA THR A 10 -21.31 -35.15 -44.96
C THR A 10 -21.23 -33.63 -44.76
N LEU A 11 -22.12 -33.11 -43.94
CA LEU A 11 -22.10 -31.72 -43.50
C LEU A 11 -20.98 -31.55 -42.45
N LEU A 12 -19.84 -30.99 -42.88
CA LEU A 12 -18.72 -30.64 -42.00
C LEU A 12 -19.10 -29.32 -41.28
N ALA A 13 -19.57 -29.42 -40.04
CA ALA A 13 -19.81 -28.28 -39.18
C ALA A 13 -18.45 -27.68 -38.76
N LEU A 14 -18.06 -26.58 -39.41
CA LEU A 14 -16.96 -25.74 -38.94
C LEU A 14 -17.36 -25.11 -37.60
N LEU A 15 -16.84 -25.64 -36.50
CA LEU A 15 -16.81 -24.96 -35.20
C LEU A 15 -15.92 -23.73 -35.32
N ILE A 16 -16.51 -22.59 -35.61
CA ILE A 16 -15.87 -21.29 -35.52
C ILE A 16 -15.71 -21.07 -33.99
N SER A 17 -14.56 -21.46 -33.45
CA SER A 17 -14.15 -21.00 -32.12
C SER A 17 -14.02 -19.48 -32.19
N SER A 18 -14.96 -18.77 -31.61
CA SER A 18 -14.84 -17.33 -31.36
C SER A 18 -13.48 -17.10 -30.67
N PRO A 19 -12.66 -16.16 -31.14
CA PRO A 19 -11.46 -15.83 -30.42
C PRO A 19 -11.90 -15.41 -29.01
N THR A 20 -11.44 -16.15 -28.01
CA THR A 20 -11.52 -15.71 -26.62
C THR A 20 -10.94 -14.31 -26.61
N SER A 21 -11.76 -13.32 -26.29
CA SER A 21 -11.32 -11.94 -26.09
C SER A 21 -10.08 -12.02 -25.20
N ALA A 22 -8.95 -11.55 -25.72
CA ALA A 22 -7.76 -11.38 -24.89
C ALA A 22 -8.23 -10.54 -23.71
N ALA A 23 -8.22 -11.14 -22.50
CA ALA A 23 -8.60 -10.44 -21.28
C ALA A 23 -7.81 -9.12 -21.30
N ASP A 24 -8.51 -7.98 -21.17
CA ASP A 24 -7.92 -6.65 -21.22
C ASP A 24 -6.75 -6.59 -20.24
N THR A 25 -5.54 -6.83 -20.72
CA THR A 25 -4.33 -6.69 -19.91
C THR A 25 -4.22 -5.22 -19.56
N PRO A 26 -4.15 -4.88 -18.25
CA PRO A 26 -4.09 -3.49 -17.81
C PRO A 26 -2.96 -2.76 -18.53
N GLY A 27 -3.29 -1.66 -19.18
CA GLY A 27 -2.31 -0.85 -19.88
C GLY A 27 -1.27 -0.22 -18.95
N TYR A 28 -0.10 0.15 -19.46
CA TYR A 28 0.97 0.79 -18.66
C TYR A 28 0.47 2.00 -17.88
N LYS A 29 -0.42 2.81 -18.46
CA LYS A 29 -1.02 3.96 -17.79
C LYS A 29 -1.71 3.58 -16.48
N GLN A 30 -2.49 2.50 -16.49
CA GLN A 30 -3.19 2.02 -15.32
C GLN A 30 -2.21 1.49 -14.26
N LYS A 31 -1.22 0.68 -14.64
CA LYS A 31 -0.19 0.17 -13.74
C LYS A 31 0.55 1.30 -13.02
N HIS A 32 0.90 2.37 -13.76
CA HIS A 32 1.56 3.52 -13.15
C HIS A 32 0.64 4.29 -12.21
N ALA A 33 -0.60 4.58 -12.64
CA ALA A 33 -1.53 5.38 -11.85
C ALA A 33 -1.98 4.68 -10.57
N GLU A 34 -2.24 3.38 -10.62
CA GLU A 34 -2.84 2.62 -9.51
C GLU A 34 -1.79 1.98 -8.58
N MET A 35 -0.57 1.77 -9.06
CA MET A 35 0.51 1.16 -8.28
C MET A 35 1.69 2.12 -8.06
N LEU A 36 2.41 2.48 -9.14
CA LEU A 36 3.69 3.18 -9.00
C LEU A 36 3.53 4.58 -8.39
N TYR A 37 2.54 5.36 -8.84
CA TYR A 37 2.34 6.75 -8.39
C TYR A 37 1.71 6.86 -7.01
N THR A 38 1.18 5.75 -6.48
CA THR A 38 0.66 5.70 -5.11
C THR A 38 1.74 5.44 -4.08
N VAL A 39 2.95 5.04 -4.50
CA VAL A 39 4.06 4.71 -3.62
C VAL A 39 5.09 5.83 -3.59
N VAL A 40 5.56 6.15 -2.41
CA VAL A 40 6.50 7.23 -2.13
C VAL A 40 7.74 6.69 -1.40
N LEU A 41 8.85 7.40 -1.56
CA LEU A 41 10.02 7.20 -0.74
C LEU A 41 9.85 7.99 0.58
N VAL A 42 9.97 7.31 1.71
CA VAL A 42 9.91 7.92 3.06
C VAL A 42 11.31 8.07 3.61
N ARG A 43 11.68 9.30 3.98
CA ARG A 43 12.98 9.64 4.55
C ARG A 43 12.81 10.23 5.96
N PRO A 44 13.02 9.44 7.02
CA PRO A 44 13.31 9.96 8.35
C PRO A 44 14.71 10.61 8.35
N SER A 45 15.13 11.16 9.49
CA SER A 45 16.46 11.77 9.62
C SER A 45 17.61 10.82 9.28
N ASN A 46 17.44 9.52 9.54
CA ASN A 46 18.41 8.48 9.22
C ASN A 46 17.70 7.31 8.52
N GLY A 47 18.24 6.88 7.40
CA GLY A 47 17.71 5.78 6.61
C GLY A 47 16.60 6.21 5.63
N SER A 48 15.99 5.21 5.01
CA SER A 48 14.90 5.37 4.07
C SER A 48 14.01 4.13 4.08
N GLY A 49 12.80 4.29 3.61
CA GLY A 49 11.85 3.22 3.37
C GLY A 49 10.79 3.68 2.39
N SER A 50 9.74 2.94 2.28
CA SER A 50 8.62 3.24 1.40
C SER A 50 7.39 3.68 2.18
N GLY A 51 6.45 4.30 1.50
CA GLY A 51 5.11 4.56 1.99
C GLY A 51 4.10 4.47 0.86
N THR A 52 2.87 4.17 1.20
CA THR A 52 1.77 4.07 0.24
C THR A 52 0.70 5.10 0.58
N VAL A 53 0.35 5.95 -0.39
CA VAL A 53 -0.75 6.91 -0.22
C VAL A 53 -2.06 6.15 -0.22
N ILE A 54 -2.77 6.17 0.90
CA ILE A 54 -4.00 5.41 1.10
C ILE A 54 -5.26 6.29 1.17
N TRP A 55 -5.08 7.61 1.26
CA TRP A 55 -6.17 8.57 1.29
C TRP A 55 -5.70 9.95 0.87
N SER A 56 -6.52 10.65 0.09
CA SER A 56 -6.27 12.03 -0.31
C SER A 56 -7.60 12.69 -0.68
N GLU A 57 -8.11 13.60 0.14
CA GLU A 57 -9.35 14.31 -0.10
C GLU A 57 -9.19 15.82 0.15
N PRO A 58 -9.93 16.66 -0.58
CA PRO A 58 -9.90 18.09 -0.37
C PRO A 58 -10.68 18.50 0.88
N ASP A 59 -10.21 19.52 1.55
CA ASP A 59 -10.96 20.23 2.56
C ASP A 59 -11.92 21.24 1.92
N ARG A 60 -12.60 22.06 2.75
CA ARG A 60 -13.52 23.10 2.28
C ARG A 60 -12.84 24.21 1.47
N ALA A 61 -11.53 24.39 1.60
CA ALA A 61 -10.75 25.36 0.84
C ALA A 61 -10.20 24.77 -0.47
N GLY A 62 -10.45 23.50 -0.74
CA GLY A 62 -9.94 22.77 -1.90
C GLY A 62 -8.49 22.33 -1.75
N GLU A 63 -7.94 22.35 -0.54
CA GLU A 63 -6.61 21.86 -0.24
C GLU A 63 -6.66 20.39 0.16
N TYR A 64 -5.81 19.54 -0.46
CA TYR A 64 -5.82 18.10 -0.22
C TYR A 64 -5.06 17.72 1.04
N HIS A 65 -5.71 16.90 1.86
CA HIS A 65 -5.10 16.21 2.98
C HIS A 65 -4.82 14.79 2.56
N SER A 66 -3.58 14.37 2.71
CA SER A 66 -3.17 13.03 2.29
C SER A 66 -2.57 12.25 3.45
N LEU A 67 -2.90 10.94 3.49
CA LEU A 67 -2.38 9.99 4.45
C LEU A 67 -1.53 8.94 3.73
N ILE A 68 -0.40 8.62 4.34
CA ILE A 68 0.57 7.65 3.83
C ILE A 68 0.73 6.56 4.88
N LEU A 69 0.49 5.33 4.47
CA LEU A 69 0.78 4.14 5.25
C LEU A 69 2.24 3.75 5.07
N THR A 70 2.91 3.37 6.15
CA THR A 70 4.30 2.87 6.14
C THR A 70 4.52 1.89 7.29
N ASN A 71 5.70 1.28 7.40
CA ASN A 71 6.05 0.50 8.58
C ASN A 71 6.53 1.38 9.74
N HIS A 72 6.26 0.93 10.97
CA HIS A 72 6.77 1.59 12.17
C HIS A 72 8.32 1.62 12.18
N HIS A 73 8.98 0.50 11.84
CA HIS A 73 10.45 0.44 11.85
C HIS A 73 11.11 1.44 10.89
N VAL A 74 10.41 1.87 9.82
CA VAL A 74 10.89 2.92 8.89
C VAL A 74 10.99 4.27 9.61
N VAL A 75 10.01 4.59 10.46
CA VAL A 75 9.90 5.91 11.10
C VAL A 75 10.27 5.92 12.59
N ARG A 76 10.58 4.77 13.20
CA ARG A 76 10.83 4.64 14.64
C ARG A 76 11.90 5.59 15.19
N GLN A 77 12.92 5.91 14.39
CA GLN A 77 13.97 6.84 14.81
C GLN A 77 13.51 8.30 14.87
N ALA A 78 12.38 8.63 14.25
CA ALA A 78 11.75 9.93 14.37
C ALA A 78 10.87 10.04 15.63
N ILE A 79 10.60 8.93 16.32
CA ILE A 79 9.84 8.86 17.58
C ILE A 79 10.83 8.79 18.72
N LYS A 80 10.79 9.77 19.63
CA LYS A 80 11.69 9.86 20.80
C LYS A 80 10.89 9.99 22.08
N ILE A 81 11.33 9.33 23.12
CA ILE A 81 10.84 9.55 24.48
C ILE A 81 11.84 10.46 25.19
N GLU A 82 11.41 11.66 25.54
CA GLU A 82 12.24 12.67 26.21
C GLU A 82 11.65 13.01 27.58
N ALA A 83 12.49 13.02 28.61
CA ALA A 83 12.07 13.45 29.95
C ALA A 83 11.85 14.97 29.94
N ALA A 84 10.61 15.41 30.08
CA ALA A 84 10.22 16.83 30.11
C ALA A 84 9.65 17.19 31.50
N TRP A 85 9.93 18.42 31.95
CA TRP A 85 9.34 18.93 33.20
C TRP A 85 7.85 19.15 33.02
N ASP A 86 7.05 18.58 33.91
CA ASP A 86 5.61 18.85 33.97
C ASP A 86 5.30 19.81 35.13
N PRO A 87 4.88 21.05 34.83
CA PRO A 87 4.60 22.05 35.87
C PRO A 87 3.43 21.69 36.77
N LYS A 88 2.45 20.89 36.27
CA LYS A 88 1.28 20.47 37.07
C LYS A 88 1.63 19.37 38.08
N LEU A 89 2.56 18.48 37.69
CA LEU A 89 2.97 17.36 38.51
C LEU A 89 4.23 17.68 39.35
N GLY A 90 4.91 18.80 39.09
CA GLY A 90 6.15 19.20 39.77
C GLY A 90 7.30 18.19 39.61
N LYS A 91 7.32 17.40 38.53
CA LYS A 91 8.33 16.36 38.25
C LYS A 91 8.59 16.21 36.75
N LYS A 92 9.71 15.54 36.40
CA LYS A 92 9.96 15.10 35.06
C LYS A 92 9.06 13.92 34.73
N VAL A 93 8.44 13.98 33.54
CA VAL A 93 7.63 12.90 32.97
C VAL A 93 8.16 12.60 31.54
N ASP A 94 8.08 11.34 31.16
CA ASP A 94 8.42 10.95 29.81
C ASP A 94 7.35 11.47 28.84
N ARG A 95 7.77 12.20 27.84
CA ARG A 95 6.92 12.70 26.76
C ARG A 95 7.40 12.19 25.42
N GLU A 96 6.45 11.68 24.66
CA GLU A 96 6.72 11.30 23.30
C GLU A 96 6.81 12.53 22.40
N LYS A 97 7.89 12.58 21.61
CA LYS A 97 8.12 13.59 20.58
C LYS A 97 8.28 12.91 19.22
N ARG A 98 7.45 13.29 18.28
CA ARG A 98 7.49 12.81 16.91
C ARG A 98 8.11 13.88 16.01
N ASN A 99 9.29 13.58 15.48
CA ASN A 99 9.93 14.46 14.49
C ASN A 99 9.27 14.26 13.13
N LEU A 100 9.29 15.31 12.32
CA LEU A 100 8.80 15.24 10.95
C LEU A 100 9.68 14.32 10.11
N VAL A 101 9.04 13.62 9.19
CA VAL A 101 9.69 12.85 8.13
C VAL A 101 9.40 13.50 6.78
N ARG A 102 10.11 13.08 5.73
CA ARG A 102 9.89 13.57 4.37
C ARG A 102 9.31 12.44 3.53
N ALA A 103 8.25 12.73 2.79
CA ALA A 103 7.71 11.88 1.74
C ALA A 103 8.11 12.47 0.38
N GLU A 104 8.61 11.62 -0.52
CA GLU A 104 9.15 12.05 -1.81
C GLU A 104 8.46 11.29 -2.94
N TRP A 105 7.83 12.03 -3.87
CA TRP A 105 7.21 11.52 -5.08
C TRP A 105 8.14 11.69 -6.25
N HIS A 106 8.15 10.71 -7.13
CA HIS A 106 8.91 10.77 -8.36
C HIS A 106 7.99 11.12 -9.54
N VAL A 107 8.46 12.03 -10.39
CA VAL A 107 7.71 12.51 -11.56
C VAL A 107 8.28 11.83 -12.80
N TYR A 108 7.40 11.25 -13.59
CA TYR A 108 7.77 10.51 -14.79
C TYR A 108 7.23 11.19 -16.04
N ASN A 109 8.03 11.15 -17.11
CA ASN A 109 7.61 11.41 -18.48
C ASN A 109 7.42 10.06 -19.17
N ASP A 110 6.43 9.95 -20.05
CA ASP A 110 6.14 8.74 -20.85
C ASP A 110 6.02 7.45 -20.01
N TYR A 111 5.54 7.57 -18.77
CA TYR A 111 5.39 6.47 -17.79
C TYR A 111 6.69 5.77 -17.37
N SER A 112 7.83 6.01 -18.03
CA SER A 112 9.05 5.23 -17.81
C SER A 112 10.26 6.09 -17.45
N HIS A 113 10.31 7.33 -17.91
CA HIS A 113 11.46 8.20 -17.69
C HIS A 113 11.21 9.15 -16.52
N MET A 114 11.96 8.97 -15.45
CA MET A 114 11.92 9.88 -14.31
C MET A 114 12.58 11.22 -14.71
N VAL A 115 11.84 12.31 -14.50
CA VAL A 115 12.28 13.68 -14.83
C VAL A 115 12.51 14.54 -13.60
N GLY A 116 12.20 14.06 -12.41
CA GLY A 116 12.41 14.78 -11.15
C GLY A 116 11.69 14.15 -9.98
N SER A 117 11.82 14.78 -8.83
CA SER A 117 11.08 14.43 -7.63
C SER A 117 10.49 15.66 -6.95
N LYS A 118 9.46 15.44 -6.13
CA LYS A 118 8.84 16.41 -5.23
C LYS A 118 8.86 15.83 -3.84
N SER A 119 9.08 16.64 -2.83
CA SER A 119 9.03 16.22 -1.45
C SER A 119 8.09 17.09 -0.63
N SER A 120 7.42 16.46 0.33
CA SER A 120 6.60 17.12 1.34
C SER A 120 6.99 16.61 2.72
N ARG A 121 6.81 17.45 3.73
CA ARG A 121 6.96 17.05 5.13
C ARG A 121 5.71 16.31 5.58
N ALA A 122 5.93 15.34 6.44
CA ALA A 122 4.85 14.55 7.03
C ALA A 122 5.05 14.39 8.53
N GLU A 123 3.97 14.41 9.27
CA GLU A 123 3.92 14.08 10.70
C GLU A 123 3.45 12.64 10.91
N ILE A 124 3.95 11.98 11.93
CA ILE A 124 3.52 10.65 12.34
C ILE A 124 2.27 10.82 13.20
N VAL A 125 1.10 10.49 12.64
CA VAL A 125 -0.19 10.67 13.34
C VAL A 125 -0.62 9.45 14.16
N ALA A 126 -0.27 8.24 13.71
CA ALA A 126 -0.49 7.00 14.44
C ALA A 126 0.64 6.01 14.18
N TYR A 127 0.89 5.09 15.10
CA TYR A 127 1.75 3.94 14.88
C TYR A 127 1.42 2.81 15.84
N ASP A 128 1.79 1.61 15.46
CA ASP A 128 1.80 0.42 16.29
C ASP A 128 3.11 -0.33 16.05
N ALA A 129 3.92 -0.45 17.09
CA ALA A 129 5.23 -1.09 17.02
C ALA A 129 5.13 -2.62 16.87
N LYS A 130 4.06 -3.23 17.41
CA LYS A 130 3.83 -4.67 17.37
C LYS A 130 3.35 -5.10 15.99
N LEU A 131 2.39 -4.37 15.42
CA LEU A 131 1.91 -4.57 14.05
C LEU A 131 2.91 -4.11 12.98
N ASP A 132 3.96 -3.37 13.38
CA ASP A 132 4.93 -2.72 12.50
C ASP A 132 4.26 -1.79 11.47
N LEU A 133 3.26 -1.04 11.88
CA LEU A 133 2.54 -0.07 11.05
C LEU A 133 2.68 1.35 11.58
N ALA A 134 2.70 2.32 10.69
CA ALA A 134 2.62 3.75 10.99
C ALA A 134 1.83 4.49 9.93
N LEU A 135 1.15 5.56 10.35
CA LEU A 135 0.38 6.44 9.50
C LEU A 135 1.00 7.84 9.54
N LEU A 136 1.24 8.39 8.37
CA LEU A 136 1.79 9.73 8.19
C LEU A 136 0.72 10.63 7.58
N ARG A 137 0.70 11.88 8.01
CA ARG A 137 -0.12 12.94 7.42
C ARG A 137 0.78 14.00 6.78
N LEU A 138 0.55 14.33 5.52
CA LEU A 138 1.25 15.42 4.87
C LEU A 138 0.90 16.76 5.53
N ILE A 139 1.93 17.57 5.79
CA ILE A 139 1.77 18.91 6.36
C ILE A 139 1.61 19.94 5.23
N ASP A 140 2.41 19.76 4.18
CA ASP A 140 2.36 20.67 3.04
C ASP A 140 1.12 20.29 2.22
N ARG A 141 0.16 21.21 2.22
CA ARG A 141 -1.12 21.03 1.54
C ARG A 141 -0.93 21.22 0.04
N GLU A 142 -1.41 20.28 -0.73
CA GLU A 142 -1.34 20.36 -2.19
C GLU A 142 -2.71 20.71 -2.77
N ARG A 143 -2.72 21.48 -3.87
CA ARG A 143 -3.93 21.77 -4.66
C ARG A 143 -4.20 20.70 -5.73
N ARG A 144 -3.46 19.61 -5.72
CA ARG A 144 -3.56 18.54 -6.70
C ARG A 144 -3.84 17.20 -6.01
N VAL A 145 -4.70 16.41 -6.65
CA VAL A 145 -4.98 15.04 -6.23
C VAL A 145 -3.69 14.24 -6.23
N THR A 146 -3.39 13.61 -5.10
CA THR A 146 -2.35 12.60 -5.01
C THR A 146 -2.99 11.24 -5.34
N PRO A 147 -2.41 10.45 -6.26
CA PRO A 147 -2.90 9.09 -6.53
C PRO A 147 -2.98 8.26 -5.24
N VAL A 148 -4.07 7.53 -5.08
CA VAL A 148 -4.38 6.75 -3.88
C VAL A 148 -4.50 5.28 -4.25
N ALA A 149 -3.90 4.40 -3.46
CA ALA A 149 -4.03 2.96 -3.61
C ALA A 149 -5.46 2.50 -3.28
N TYR A 150 -6.03 1.64 -4.11
CA TYR A 150 -7.31 1.00 -3.82
C TYR A 150 -7.10 -0.17 -2.86
N PHE A 151 -7.86 -0.22 -1.80
CA PHE A 151 -7.85 -1.38 -0.91
C PHE A 151 -8.61 -2.55 -1.53
N LEU A 152 -8.09 -3.75 -1.33
CA LEU A 152 -8.86 -4.98 -1.54
C LEU A 152 -10.17 -4.88 -0.76
N PRO A 153 -11.35 -5.21 -1.30
CA PRO A 153 -12.59 -5.32 -0.50
C PRO A 153 -12.45 -6.31 0.66
N GLU A 154 -13.19 -6.09 1.75
CA GLU A 154 -13.05 -6.90 2.97
C GLU A 154 -13.47 -8.37 2.75
N ASP A 155 -14.50 -8.58 1.93
CA ASP A 155 -15.04 -9.91 1.63
C ASP A 155 -14.32 -10.62 0.47
N GLU A 156 -13.27 -10.02 -0.06
CA GLU A 156 -12.58 -10.56 -1.22
C GLU A 156 -11.42 -11.46 -0.78
N PRO A 157 -11.50 -12.76 -1.04
CA PRO A 157 -10.44 -13.68 -0.65
C PRO A 157 -9.19 -13.52 -1.53
N ILE A 158 -8.03 -13.81 -0.95
CA ILE A 158 -6.77 -13.98 -1.65
C ILE A 158 -6.31 -15.42 -1.50
N TYR A 159 -5.61 -15.93 -2.51
CA TYR A 159 -5.20 -17.33 -2.55
C TYR A 159 -3.71 -17.46 -2.89
N MET A 160 -3.12 -18.61 -2.49
CA MET A 160 -1.82 -19.00 -3.02
C MET A 160 -1.90 -19.07 -4.55
N PHE A 161 -0.82 -18.67 -5.22
CA PHE A 161 -0.69 -18.51 -6.68
C PHE A 161 -1.33 -17.25 -7.27
N ASP A 162 -2.04 -16.41 -6.48
CA ASP A 162 -2.43 -15.10 -6.97
C ASP A 162 -1.19 -14.31 -7.40
N GLU A 163 -1.22 -13.78 -8.62
CA GLU A 163 -0.15 -12.91 -9.12
C GLU A 163 -0.13 -11.59 -8.35
N VAL A 164 1.04 -11.20 -7.88
CA VAL A 164 1.22 -9.98 -7.09
C VAL A 164 2.35 -9.13 -7.61
N THR A 165 2.21 -7.82 -7.41
CA THR A 165 3.24 -6.83 -7.72
C THR A 165 3.62 -6.08 -6.44
N ALA A 166 4.87 -6.20 -6.02
CA ALA A 166 5.43 -5.39 -4.95
C ALA A 166 5.98 -4.08 -5.52
N VAL A 167 5.64 -2.96 -4.90
CA VAL A 167 6.13 -1.64 -5.28
C VAL A 167 6.74 -0.95 -4.07
N GLY A 168 7.96 -0.47 -4.20
CA GLY A 168 8.66 0.20 -3.10
C GLY A 168 9.98 0.83 -3.53
N ALA A 169 10.55 1.62 -2.63
CA ALA A 169 11.77 2.42 -2.81
C ALA A 169 13.00 1.70 -2.26
N GLY A 170 13.32 0.54 -2.85
CA GLY A 170 14.45 -0.29 -2.42
C GLY A 170 15.75 0.49 -2.44
N LEU A 171 16.56 0.35 -1.38
CA LEU A 171 17.85 1.03 -1.18
C LEU A 171 17.78 2.57 -1.22
N GLY A 172 16.58 3.15 -1.08
CA GLY A 172 16.36 4.59 -1.17
C GLY A 172 16.32 5.13 -2.60
N GLU A 173 16.25 4.24 -3.59
CA GLU A 173 16.03 4.55 -5.00
C GLU A 173 14.55 4.97 -5.25
N PRO A 174 14.23 5.56 -6.42
CA PRO A 174 12.86 5.78 -6.82
C PRO A 174 12.04 4.50 -6.75
N PRO A 175 10.74 4.55 -6.38
CA PRO A 175 9.91 3.36 -6.34
C PRO A 175 9.93 2.57 -7.64
N PHE A 176 10.10 1.27 -7.54
CA PHE A 176 10.08 0.33 -8.65
C PHE A 176 9.22 -0.89 -8.33
N ALA A 177 8.79 -1.60 -9.36
CA ALA A 177 7.89 -2.73 -9.26
C ALA A 177 8.62 -4.05 -9.50
N THR A 178 8.28 -5.08 -8.72
CA THR A 178 8.70 -6.47 -8.91
C THR A 178 7.48 -7.37 -8.88
N GLN A 179 7.51 -8.47 -9.61
CA GLN A 179 6.38 -9.40 -9.72
C GLN A 179 6.69 -10.77 -9.13
N GLY A 180 5.66 -11.42 -8.64
CA GLY A 180 5.70 -12.77 -8.10
C GLY A 180 4.29 -13.28 -7.80
N ASN A 181 4.20 -14.27 -6.91
CA ASN A 181 2.93 -14.87 -6.49
C ASN A 181 2.83 -14.88 -4.97
N LEU A 182 1.61 -14.96 -4.44
CA LEU A 182 1.39 -15.39 -3.06
C LEU A 182 1.85 -16.84 -2.92
N ALA A 183 2.75 -17.10 -1.99
CA ALA A 183 3.42 -18.39 -1.85
C ALA A 183 3.05 -19.13 -0.56
N PHE A 184 2.67 -18.41 0.48
CA PHE A 184 2.26 -18.99 1.76
C PHE A 184 1.39 -17.99 2.54
N MET A 185 0.39 -18.51 3.26
CA MET A 185 -0.55 -17.73 4.05
C MET A 185 -0.41 -18.04 5.55
N ASP A 186 -0.93 -17.16 6.40
CA ASP A 186 -1.12 -17.40 7.84
C ASP A 186 0.16 -17.75 8.62
N LYS A 187 1.29 -17.12 8.28
CA LYS A 187 2.53 -17.25 9.05
C LYS A 187 2.51 -16.33 10.26
N ILE A 188 2.58 -16.89 11.44
CA ILE A 188 2.74 -16.12 12.67
C ILE A 188 4.23 -15.82 12.88
N ILE A 189 4.56 -14.53 12.92
CA ILE A 189 5.90 -14.01 13.23
C ILE A 189 5.74 -12.98 14.36
N GLU A 190 6.39 -13.22 15.48
CA GLU A 190 6.31 -12.35 16.68
C GLU A 190 4.88 -12.12 17.20
N GLY A 191 4.00 -13.10 16.97
CA GLY A 191 2.60 -13.06 17.39
C GLY A 191 1.64 -12.39 16.41
N GLU A 192 2.13 -11.92 15.27
CA GLU A 192 1.33 -11.27 14.23
C GLU A 192 1.28 -12.11 12.95
N ASN A 193 0.17 -11.98 12.20
CA ASN A 193 -0.03 -12.71 10.96
C ASN A 193 0.67 -12.03 9.77
N TYR A 194 1.33 -12.86 8.95
CA TYR A 194 1.97 -12.44 7.70
C TYR A 194 1.67 -13.45 6.60
N PHE A 195 1.72 -12.99 5.37
CA PHE A 195 1.79 -13.87 4.21
C PHE A 195 3.10 -13.68 3.45
N LEU A 196 3.54 -14.75 2.79
CA LEU A 196 4.73 -14.79 1.97
C LEU A 196 4.39 -14.51 0.51
N SER A 197 5.12 -13.64 -0.12
CA SER A 197 5.15 -13.54 -1.58
C SER A 197 6.53 -13.84 -2.15
N SER A 198 6.57 -14.31 -3.40
CA SER A 198 7.80 -14.52 -4.16
C SER A 198 8.23 -13.27 -4.94
N ALA A 199 7.44 -12.18 -4.91
CA ALA A 199 7.84 -10.90 -5.50
C ALA A 199 9.10 -10.38 -4.80
N PRO A 200 10.23 -10.19 -5.52
CA PRO A 200 11.47 -9.80 -4.87
C PRO A 200 11.37 -8.42 -4.21
N ILE A 201 11.80 -8.33 -2.96
CA ILE A 201 12.04 -7.05 -2.28
C ILE A 201 13.42 -7.01 -1.64
N ILE A 202 13.87 -5.81 -1.33
CA ILE A 202 15.14 -5.53 -0.67
C ILE A 202 14.92 -4.47 0.42
N PHE A 203 15.93 -4.20 1.23
CA PHE A 203 15.91 -3.12 2.22
C PHE A 203 15.46 -1.79 1.59
N GLY A 204 14.52 -1.11 2.21
CA GLY A 204 13.89 0.10 1.68
C GLY A 204 12.51 -0.12 1.04
N ASN A 205 12.15 -1.34 0.63
CA ASN A 205 10.78 -1.65 0.18
C ASN A 205 9.76 -1.68 1.33
N SER A 206 10.23 -1.78 2.58
CA SER A 206 9.36 -1.74 3.77
C SER A 206 8.45 -0.53 3.79
N GLY A 207 7.16 -0.73 4.04
CA GLY A 207 6.12 0.30 4.01
C GLY A 207 5.56 0.62 2.62
N GLY A 208 6.10 -0.01 1.58
CA GLY A 208 5.53 0.04 0.24
C GLY A 208 4.24 -0.77 0.12
N ALA A 209 3.92 -1.19 -1.07
CA ALA A 209 2.66 -1.86 -1.37
C ALA A 209 2.87 -3.22 -2.00
N LEU A 210 2.00 -4.18 -1.67
CA LEU A 210 1.80 -5.40 -2.44
C LEU A 210 0.41 -5.32 -3.06
N PHE A 211 0.35 -5.37 -4.39
CA PHE A 211 -0.88 -5.25 -5.17
C PHE A 211 -1.24 -6.56 -5.84
N ARG A 212 -2.57 -6.78 -5.99
CA ARG A 212 -3.16 -7.80 -6.85
C ARG A 212 -4.06 -7.12 -7.88
N TYR A 213 -4.12 -7.64 -9.10
CA TYR A 213 -5.11 -7.19 -10.08
C TYR A 213 -6.46 -7.88 -9.83
N SER A 214 -7.54 -7.09 -9.79
CA SER A 214 -8.92 -7.59 -9.78
C SER A 214 -9.50 -7.57 -11.20
N PRO A 215 -9.74 -8.72 -11.83
CA PRO A 215 -10.38 -8.77 -13.15
C PRO A 215 -11.80 -8.24 -13.15
N GLU A 216 -12.54 -8.42 -12.04
CA GLU A 216 -13.92 -7.99 -11.89
C GLU A 216 -14.04 -6.47 -11.81
N ARG A 217 -13.18 -5.83 -11.01
CA ARG A 217 -13.16 -4.39 -10.80
C ARG A 217 -12.21 -3.67 -11.74
N LYS A 218 -11.46 -4.43 -12.56
CA LYS A 218 -10.49 -3.95 -13.54
C LYS A 218 -9.50 -2.93 -12.96
N ARG A 219 -8.95 -3.24 -11.76
CA ARG A 219 -8.01 -2.36 -11.06
C ARG A 219 -7.02 -3.15 -10.22
N TYR A 220 -5.91 -2.51 -9.88
CA TYR A 220 -4.96 -3.03 -8.90
C TYR A 220 -5.40 -2.67 -7.48
N GLU A 221 -5.35 -3.62 -6.58
CA GLU A 221 -5.78 -3.48 -5.20
C GLU A 221 -4.67 -3.83 -4.24
N LEU A 222 -4.50 -2.98 -3.23
CA LEU A 222 -3.56 -3.17 -2.14
C LEU A 222 -4.03 -4.33 -1.26
N ILE A 223 -3.23 -5.38 -1.18
CA ILE A 223 -3.51 -6.59 -0.40
C ILE A 223 -2.62 -6.72 0.83
N GLY A 224 -1.55 -5.94 0.91
CA GLY A 224 -0.65 -5.97 2.06
C GLY A 224 0.51 -4.99 1.96
N VAL A 225 1.25 -4.90 3.06
CA VAL A 225 2.41 -4.00 3.22
C VAL A 225 3.67 -4.83 3.42
N PRO A 226 4.63 -4.82 2.48
CA PRO A 226 5.93 -5.44 2.67
C PRO A 226 6.62 -4.92 3.93
N SER A 227 7.06 -5.83 4.81
CA SER A 227 7.68 -5.48 6.09
C SER A 227 8.99 -6.19 6.33
N LYS A 228 9.05 -7.50 6.05
CA LYS A 228 10.20 -8.33 6.39
C LYS A 228 10.67 -9.13 5.17
N VAL A 229 11.97 -9.42 5.13
CA VAL A 229 12.59 -10.33 4.16
C VAL A 229 13.26 -11.47 4.93
N SER A 230 13.12 -12.68 4.44
CA SER A 230 13.85 -13.82 5.04
C SER A 230 15.34 -13.66 4.85
N ALA A 231 16.11 -14.20 5.79
CA ALA A 231 17.57 -14.22 5.70
C ALA A 231 18.08 -15.65 5.89
N ALA A 232 19.10 -16.00 5.11
CA ALA A 232 19.88 -17.22 5.28
C ALA A 232 21.29 -16.79 5.72
N GLY A 233 21.62 -16.96 7.01
CA GLY A 233 22.78 -16.35 7.61
C GLY A 233 22.71 -14.82 7.52
N TRP A 234 23.68 -14.19 6.86
CA TRP A 234 23.74 -12.75 6.66
C TRP A 234 23.17 -12.26 5.32
N GLN A 235 22.66 -13.15 4.50
CA GLN A 235 22.15 -12.83 3.16
C GLN A 235 20.64 -12.75 3.16
N ALA A 236 20.10 -11.63 2.66
CA ALA A 236 18.67 -11.49 2.42
C ALA A 236 18.22 -12.38 1.25
N VAL A 237 17.15 -13.14 1.45
CA VAL A 237 16.51 -13.96 0.43
C VAL A 237 15.36 -13.15 -0.16
N SER A 238 15.66 -12.34 -1.16
CA SER A 238 14.77 -11.28 -1.68
C SER A 238 13.42 -11.78 -2.22
N HIS A 239 13.34 -13.05 -2.62
CA HIS A 239 12.09 -13.69 -3.08
C HIS A 239 11.32 -14.42 -1.96
N MET A 240 11.67 -14.20 -0.71
CA MET A 240 10.92 -14.66 0.46
C MET A 240 10.51 -13.46 1.32
N THR A 241 9.47 -12.79 0.86
CA THR A 241 8.97 -11.52 1.36
C THR A 241 7.75 -11.69 2.24
N TRP A 242 7.81 -11.23 3.47
CA TRP A 242 6.70 -11.24 4.40
C TRP A 242 6.00 -9.89 4.42
N SER A 243 4.70 -9.92 4.14
CA SER A 243 3.85 -8.73 4.10
C SER A 243 2.78 -8.79 5.17
N ILE A 244 2.48 -7.65 5.76
CA ILE A 244 1.37 -7.45 6.69
C ILE A 244 0.07 -7.47 5.88
N PRO A 245 -0.93 -8.31 6.21
CA PRO A 245 -2.19 -8.40 5.49
C PRO A 245 -2.97 -7.08 5.54
N ILE A 246 -3.77 -6.82 4.51
CA ILE A 246 -4.61 -5.62 4.43
C ILE A 246 -5.65 -5.56 5.54
N ASP A 247 -6.11 -6.70 6.05
CA ASP A 247 -7.07 -6.74 7.17
C ASP A 247 -6.43 -6.22 8.47
N THR A 248 -5.18 -6.59 8.74
CA THR A 248 -4.39 -6.02 9.85
C THR A 248 -4.24 -4.50 9.70
N VAL A 249 -4.06 -4.00 8.46
CA VAL A 249 -4.03 -2.56 8.18
C VAL A 249 -5.38 -1.91 8.48
N ARG A 250 -6.49 -2.54 8.11
CA ARG A 250 -7.84 -2.03 8.44
C ARG A 250 -8.06 -1.92 9.94
N ASP A 251 -7.69 -2.98 10.67
CA ASP A 251 -7.82 -2.99 12.15
C ASP A 251 -6.96 -1.91 12.80
N PHE A 252 -5.75 -1.70 12.30
CA PHE A 252 -4.90 -0.59 12.73
C PHE A 252 -5.56 0.78 12.46
N LEU A 253 -6.15 0.98 11.28
CA LEU A 253 -6.84 2.23 10.93
C LEU A 253 -8.09 2.44 11.78
N ARG A 254 -8.91 1.41 12.01
CA ARG A 254 -10.08 1.44 12.89
C ARG A 254 -9.69 1.78 14.34
N GLY A 255 -8.72 1.06 14.88
CA GLY A 255 -8.23 1.26 16.25
C GLY A 255 -7.64 2.65 16.50
N ASN A 256 -7.20 3.34 15.44
CA ASN A 256 -6.70 4.72 15.49
C ASN A 256 -7.71 5.76 14.96
N CYS A 257 -8.98 5.38 14.81
CA CYS A 257 -10.07 6.26 14.38
C CYS A 257 -9.95 6.81 12.93
N TYR A 258 -9.31 6.06 12.05
CA TYR A 258 -9.20 6.40 10.63
C TYR A 258 -10.23 5.63 9.76
N HIS A 259 -11.44 5.37 10.27
CA HIS A 259 -12.55 4.68 9.58
C HIS A 259 -12.86 5.23 8.16
N PRO A 260 -12.87 6.57 7.92
CA PRO A 260 -13.15 7.09 6.60
C PRO A 260 -12.19 6.62 5.51
N VAL A 261 -10.95 6.25 5.88
CA VAL A 261 -9.95 5.71 4.95
C VAL A 261 -10.40 4.36 4.40
N VAL A 262 -11.03 3.55 5.23
CA VAL A 262 -11.59 2.24 4.87
C VAL A 262 -13.05 2.32 4.41
N LYS A 263 -13.57 3.56 4.19
CA LYS A 263 -14.92 3.85 3.75
C LYS A 263 -16.03 3.38 4.71
N GLU A 264 -15.72 3.30 5.98
CA GLU A 264 -16.64 2.95 7.03
C GLU A 264 -17.16 4.19 7.77
N PRO A 265 -18.37 4.12 8.34
CA PRO A 265 -18.86 5.17 9.22
C PRO A 265 -17.98 5.26 10.48
N LEU A 266 -17.68 6.49 10.88
CA LEU A 266 -16.92 6.74 12.11
C LEU A 266 -17.69 6.25 13.33
N ASP A 267 -17.09 5.39 14.14
CA ASP A 267 -17.59 5.09 15.48
C ASP A 267 -17.37 6.32 16.39
N ARG A 268 -18.43 7.08 16.63
CA ARG A 268 -18.40 8.33 17.39
C ARG A 268 -18.15 8.12 18.90
N GLU A 269 -18.48 6.96 19.43
CA GLU A 269 -18.26 6.66 20.86
C GLU A 269 -16.78 6.35 21.10
N LEU A 270 -16.17 5.59 20.20
CA LEU A 270 -14.74 5.23 20.29
C LEU A 270 -13.82 6.37 19.84
N CYS A 271 -14.27 7.25 18.98
CA CYS A 271 -13.47 8.18 18.22
C CYS A 271 -13.91 9.65 18.37
N ALA A 272 -14.25 10.07 19.59
CA ALA A 272 -14.70 11.44 19.89
C ALA A 272 -13.70 12.52 19.42
N SER A 273 -12.39 12.20 19.41
CA SER A 273 -11.32 13.12 19.00
C SER A 273 -11.26 13.38 17.48
N TRP A 274 -11.87 12.54 16.63
CA TRP A 274 -11.91 12.75 15.17
C TRP A 274 -12.79 13.92 14.75
N GLY A 275 -13.83 14.21 15.53
CA GLY A 275 -14.70 15.39 15.32
C GLY A 275 -13.94 16.70 15.49
N GLU A 276 -12.95 16.73 16.35
CA GLU A 276 -12.10 17.91 16.60
C GLU A 276 -11.05 18.12 15.49
N LEU A 277 -10.53 17.06 14.87
CA LEU A 277 -9.61 17.15 13.73
C LEU A 277 -10.28 17.70 12.47
N LYS A 278 -11.57 17.40 12.23
CA LYS A 278 -12.37 18.05 11.16
C LYS A 278 -12.79 19.47 11.51
N ALA A 279 -12.93 19.78 12.79
CA ALA A 279 -13.32 21.12 13.27
C ALA A 279 -12.12 22.07 13.42
N SER A 280 -10.94 21.53 13.67
CA SER A 280 -9.69 22.29 13.83
C SER A 280 -8.97 22.59 12.51
N GLY A 281 -9.68 22.66 11.40
CA GLY A 281 -9.18 23.29 10.15
C GLY A 281 -8.69 24.71 10.40
N LYS A 282 -7.85 24.86 11.41
CA LYS A 282 -7.00 26.02 11.72
C LYS A 282 -5.57 25.71 11.33
#